data_f4f01f4a3cb36b24566905a5d3ad895c
#
_entry.id   f4f01f4a3cb36b24566905a5d3ad895c
#
_cell.length_a   1.000
_cell.length_b   1.000
_cell.length_c   1.000
_cell.angle_alpha   90.00
_cell.angle_beta   90.00
_cell.angle_gamma   90.00
#
_symmetry.space_group_name_H-M   'P 1'
#
loop_
_entity.id
_entity.type
_entity.pdbx_description
1 polymer ?
#
loop_
_entity_poly.entity_id
_entity_poly.type
_entity_poly.pdbx_seq_one_letter_code
_entity_poly.pdbx_strand_id
1 'polypeptide(L)'
;MLADTEMELSFAAYQERQLLEISPAGVAARAAKLRPAEQFRYQDGAWVPNPYVGHAVVTMVGSTPANAPLVSALSSLQKSLLERLASPRTFCPLPAASFHQTIANTLSADKHQRLVVDRGLGAEYPAIVTNTFSDIPALAAREALTMRMVGLSLFGTALGLLGIFDREEGFHRVLHFRDHFYGDGRVAALGIQRTRPFIGHITLAYIERELDDAARAHLVDLVISINRELALQNLHFHLPAAELRSYRHLAEFTPFPSLPQFRL
;
A
#
# COMPACT_ATOMS: atom_id res chain seq x y z
N MET A 1 28.99 12.94 10.22
CA MET A 1 28.34 12.22 9.11
C MET A 1 26.84 12.30 9.37
N LEU A 2 26.18 13.32 8.84
CA LEU A 2 24.73 13.49 8.91
C LEU A 2 24.13 12.47 7.92
N ALA A 3 23.57 11.39 8.47
CA ALA A 3 22.92 10.38 7.67
C ALA A 3 21.57 10.91 7.17
N ASP A 4 21.37 10.84 5.88
CA ASP A 4 20.17 10.96 5.08
C ASP A 4 18.84 11.00 5.85
N THR A 5 18.46 12.17 6.28
CA THR A 5 17.13 12.47 6.84
C THR A 5 16.12 12.80 5.75
N GLU A 6 16.51 12.78 4.49
CA GLU A 6 15.68 13.19 3.35
C GLU A 6 15.00 12.02 2.63
N MET A 7 14.34 11.11 3.35
CA MET A 7 13.55 10.08 2.67
C MET A 7 12.06 10.41 2.52
N GLU A 8 11.59 11.50 3.07
CA GLU A 8 10.22 11.97 2.81
C GLU A 8 10.24 13.13 1.83
N LEU A 9 9.21 13.17 1.00
CA LEU A 9 9.03 14.25 0.02
C LEU A 9 8.38 15.47 0.70
N SER A 10 8.61 16.66 0.17
CA SER A 10 7.74 17.79 0.46
C SER A 10 6.33 17.52 -0.06
N PHE A 11 5.32 18.22 0.45
CA PHE A 11 3.94 18.05 -0.02
C PHE A 11 3.80 18.27 -1.54
N ALA A 12 4.43 19.31 -2.06
CA ALA A 12 4.41 19.60 -3.50
C ALA A 12 5.08 18.47 -4.31
N ALA A 13 6.24 18.00 -3.89
CA ALA A 13 6.95 16.89 -4.57
C ALA A 13 6.16 15.57 -4.48
N TYR A 14 5.46 15.33 -3.35
CA TYR A 14 4.56 14.20 -3.22
C TYR A 14 3.41 14.26 -4.22
N GLN A 15 2.72 15.40 -4.32
CA GLN A 15 1.61 15.57 -5.26
C GLN A 15 2.09 15.44 -6.72
N GLU A 16 3.17 16.12 -7.08
CA GLU A 16 3.76 16.06 -8.42
C GLU A 16 4.11 14.62 -8.81
N ARG A 17 4.77 13.89 -7.90
CA ARG A 17 5.11 12.48 -8.11
C ARG A 17 3.87 11.63 -8.36
N GLN A 18 2.83 11.73 -7.53
CA GLN A 18 1.61 10.93 -7.67
C GLN A 18 0.92 11.21 -9.02
N LEU A 19 0.84 12.48 -9.42
CA LEU A 19 0.25 12.87 -10.70
C LEU A 19 1.10 12.43 -11.91
N LEU A 20 2.42 12.49 -11.79
CA LEU A 20 3.33 11.99 -12.84
C LEU A 20 3.15 10.47 -13.05
N GLU A 21 3.02 9.70 -11.98
CA GLU A 21 2.88 8.25 -12.03
C GLU A 21 1.62 7.78 -12.79
N ILE A 22 0.54 8.57 -12.78
CA ILE A 22 -0.70 8.26 -13.51
C ILE A 22 -0.77 8.90 -14.90
N SER A 23 0.20 9.75 -15.26
CA SER A 23 0.28 10.33 -16.58
C SER A 23 0.59 9.25 -17.65
N PRO A 24 0.23 9.47 -18.94
CA PRO A 24 0.56 8.52 -19.99
C PRO A 24 2.06 8.15 -20.04
N ALA A 25 2.95 9.14 -19.88
CA ALA A 25 4.39 8.91 -19.85
C ALA A 25 4.83 8.14 -18.60
N GLY A 26 4.27 8.45 -17.43
CA GLY A 26 4.54 7.75 -16.19
C GLY A 26 4.09 6.29 -16.25
N VAL A 27 2.88 6.02 -16.71
CA VAL A 27 2.35 4.66 -16.89
C VAL A 27 3.24 3.85 -17.84
N ALA A 28 3.63 4.41 -18.99
CA ALA A 28 4.51 3.75 -19.94
C ALA A 28 5.89 3.44 -19.33
N ALA A 29 6.50 4.40 -18.63
CA ALA A 29 7.78 4.22 -17.96
C ALA A 29 7.73 3.15 -16.86
N ARG A 30 6.60 3.03 -16.15
CA ARG A 30 6.38 1.98 -15.15
C ARG A 30 6.13 0.62 -15.78
N ALA A 31 5.35 0.55 -16.86
CA ALA A 31 5.11 -0.68 -17.60
C ALA A 31 6.41 -1.32 -18.12
N ALA A 32 7.36 -0.51 -18.57
CA ALA A 32 8.67 -0.99 -19.01
C ALA A 32 9.50 -1.70 -17.93
N LYS A 33 9.19 -1.44 -16.64
CA LYS A 33 9.88 -2.01 -15.47
C LYS A 33 9.08 -3.11 -14.77
N LEU A 34 7.95 -3.51 -15.33
CA LEU A 34 7.14 -4.59 -14.77
C LEU A 34 7.86 -5.93 -14.85
N ARG A 35 7.73 -6.70 -13.79
CA ARG A 35 8.27 -8.05 -13.64
C ARG A 35 7.28 -8.91 -12.86
N PRO A 36 7.35 -10.24 -13.00
CA PRO A 36 6.53 -11.16 -12.21
C PRO A 36 6.71 -10.97 -10.72
N ALA A 37 5.62 -11.13 -9.98
CA ALA A 37 5.58 -11.15 -8.52
C ALA A 37 5.80 -12.58 -8.03
N GLU A 38 6.62 -12.72 -6.97
CA GLU A 38 6.86 -14.02 -6.33
C GLU A 38 5.78 -14.35 -5.27
N GLN A 39 4.87 -13.41 -4.99
CA GLN A 39 3.89 -13.53 -3.92
C GLN A 39 2.69 -14.41 -4.26
N PHE A 40 2.48 -14.71 -5.52
CA PHE A 40 1.37 -15.52 -6.01
C PHE A 40 1.81 -16.40 -7.16
N ARG A 41 1.11 -17.53 -7.35
CA ARG A 41 1.24 -18.40 -8.51
C ARG A 41 -0.13 -18.88 -8.98
N TYR A 42 -0.25 -19.14 -10.26
CA TYR A 42 -1.45 -19.76 -10.82
C TYR A 42 -1.24 -21.26 -10.95
N GLN A 43 -2.01 -22.06 -10.20
CA GLN A 43 -1.88 -23.50 -10.15
C GLN A 43 -3.28 -24.14 -10.16
N ASP A 44 -3.46 -25.19 -10.97
CA ASP A 44 -4.70 -26.00 -11.03
C ASP A 44 -5.98 -25.17 -11.24
N GLY A 45 -5.90 -24.13 -12.04
CA GLY A 45 -7.03 -23.27 -12.36
C GLY A 45 -7.33 -22.16 -11.34
N ALA A 46 -6.53 -22.03 -10.28
CA ALA A 46 -6.75 -21.05 -9.21
C ALA A 46 -5.48 -20.27 -8.88
N TRP A 47 -5.67 -19.08 -8.29
CA TRP A 47 -4.60 -18.31 -7.70
C TRP A 47 -4.25 -18.82 -6.31
N VAL A 48 -2.98 -19.14 -6.09
CA VAL A 48 -2.45 -19.64 -4.81
C VAL A 48 -1.45 -18.63 -4.29
N PRO A 49 -1.65 -18.07 -3.08
CA PRO A 49 -0.67 -17.21 -2.46
C PRO A 49 0.56 -18.00 -2.03
N ASN A 50 1.75 -17.44 -2.28
CA ASN A 50 2.99 -17.96 -1.73
C ASN A 50 3.20 -17.41 -0.31
N PRO A 51 3.90 -18.16 0.56
CA PRO A 51 4.25 -17.67 1.87
C PRO A 51 5.04 -16.36 1.79
N TYR A 52 4.55 -15.35 2.49
CA TYR A 52 5.19 -14.04 2.59
C TYR A 52 4.88 -13.46 3.97
N VAL A 53 5.47 -14.08 4.99
CA VAL A 53 5.14 -13.78 6.39
C VAL A 53 5.70 -12.43 6.81
N GLY A 54 4.92 -11.66 7.54
CA GLY A 54 5.37 -10.39 8.06
C GLY A 54 4.29 -9.57 8.73
N HIS A 55 4.64 -8.30 8.94
CA HIS A 55 3.76 -7.30 9.52
C HIS A 55 3.83 -6.00 8.72
N ALA A 56 2.79 -5.19 8.79
CA ALA A 56 2.77 -3.83 8.28
C ALA A 56 1.84 -2.96 9.13
N VAL A 57 2.15 -1.68 9.23
CA VAL A 57 1.22 -0.68 9.78
C VAL A 57 0.40 -0.16 8.63
N VAL A 58 -0.90 -0.40 8.68
CA VAL A 58 -1.83 -0.14 7.58
C VAL A 58 -3.10 0.57 8.03
N THR A 59 -3.81 1.16 7.08
CA THR A 59 -5.25 1.44 7.20
C THR A 59 -5.98 0.55 6.20
N MET A 60 -6.87 -0.33 6.69
CA MET A 60 -7.69 -1.17 5.81
C MET A 60 -8.80 -0.34 5.18
N VAL A 61 -9.05 -0.54 3.88
CA VAL A 61 -10.14 0.17 3.19
C VAL A 61 -11.50 -0.17 3.82
N GLY A 62 -11.71 -1.43 4.18
CA GLY A 62 -12.95 -1.89 4.80
C GLY A 62 -13.09 -1.59 6.30
N SER A 63 -12.16 -0.84 6.94
CA SER A 63 -12.17 -0.61 8.39
C SER A 63 -13.26 0.37 8.87
N THR A 64 -13.89 1.10 7.97
CA THR A 64 -14.97 2.05 8.29
C THR A 64 -16.11 2.00 7.27
N PRO A 65 -17.37 2.11 7.70
CA PRO A 65 -18.52 2.20 6.78
C PRO A 65 -18.41 3.35 5.76
N ALA A 66 -17.72 4.45 6.12
CA ALA A 66 -17.48 5.58 5.22
C ALA A 66 -16.74 5.18 3.94
N ASN A 67 -15.99 4.09 3.94
CA ASN A 67 -15.26 3.57 2.78
C ASN A 67 -16.06 2.54 1.96
N ALA A 68 -17.30 2.20 2.31
CA ALA A 68 -18.09 1.23 1.56
C ALA A 68 -18.23 1.60 0.06
N PRO A 69 -18.45 2.87 -0.32
CA PRO A 69 -18.45 3.28 -1.73
C PRO A 69 -17.11 3.02 -2.42
N LEU A 70 -15.99 3.27 -1.74
CA LEU A 70 -14.66 3.01 -2.28
C LEU A 70 -14.42 1.49 -2.46
N VAL A 71 -14.76 0.65 -1.47
CA VAL A 71 -14.64 -0.82 -1.61
C VAL A 71 -15.38 -1.32 -2.83
N SER A 72 -16.62 -0.86 -3.04
CA SER A 72 -17.42 -1.22 -4.21
C SER A 72 -16.78 -0.75 -5.52
N ALA A 73 -16.30 0.50 -5.56
CA ALA A 73 -15.64 1.05 -6.74
C ALA A 73 -14.35 0.29 -7.09
N LEU A 74 -13.50 -0.02 -6.09
CA LEU A 74 -12.27 -0.79 -6.28
C LEU A 74 -12.55 -2.20 -6.81
N SER A 75 -13.57 -2.88 -6.28
CA SER A 75 -13.95 -4.22 -6.74
C SER A 75 -14.47 -4.20 -8.18
N SER A 76 -15.27 -3.20 -8.53
CA SER A 76 -15.76 -3.01 -9.90
C SER A 76 -14.64 -2.65 -10.87
N LEU A 77 -13.73 -1.79 -10.45
CA LEU A 77 -12.54 -1.41 -11.22
C LEU A 77 -11.62 -2.61 -11.47
N GLN A 78 -11.33 -3.40 -10.43
CA GLN A 78 -10.53 -4.61 -10.54
C GLN A 78 -11.16 -5.60 -11.52
N LYS A 79 -12.47 -5.84 -11.43
CA LYS A 79 -13.20 -6.71 -12.34
C LYS A 79 -13.12 -6.21 -13.78
N SER A 80 -13.49 -4.94 -14.03
CA SER A 80 -13.43 -4.32 -15.36
C SER A 80 -12.03 -4.37 -15.97
N LEU A 81 -11.00 -4.12 -15.16
CA LEU A 81 -9.61 -4.23 -15.60
C LEU A 81 -9.28 -5.65 -16.08
N LEU A 82 -9.59 -6.67 -15.28
CA LEU A 82 -9.27 -8.06 -15.59
C LEU A 82 -10.02 -8.57 -16.81
N GLU A 83 -11.29 -8.14 -17.01
CA GLU A 83 -12.08 -8.48 -18.19
C GLU A 83 -11.55 -7.86 -19.49
N ARG A 84 -10.88 -6.70 -19.39
CA ARG A 84 -10.32 -5.96 -20.54
C ARG A 84 -8.88 -6.35 -20.87
N LEU A 85 -8.21 -7.11 -19.99
CA LEU A 85 -6.85 -7.60 -20.26
C LEU A 85 -6.83 -8.71 -21.29
N ALA A 86 -5.86 -8.68 -22.20
CA ALA A 86 -5.67 -9.70 -23.21
C ALA A 86 -5.39 -11.10 -22.62
N SER A 87 -4.85 -11.16 -21.42
CA SER A 87 -4.57 -12.40 -20.68
C SER A 87 -4.97 -12.23 -19.21
N PRO A 88 -6.17 -12.65 -18.80
CA PRO A 88 -6.63 -12.52 -17.41
C PRO A 88 -5.76 -13.23 -16.39
N ARG A 89 -5.01 -14.27 -16.81
CA ARG A 89 -4.09 -15.03 -15.95
C ARG A 89 -2.76 -14.33 -15.69
N THR A 90 -2.55 -13.15 -16.25
CA THR A 90 -1.34 -12.36 -16.01
C THR A 90 -1.36 -11.67 -14.66
N PHE A 91 -2.57 -11.39 -14.14
CA PHE A 91 -2.76 -10.64 -12.91
C PHE A 91 -3.55 -11.45 -11.89
N CYS A 92 -2.96 -11.60 -10.70
CA CYS A 92 -3.64 -12.15 -9.53
C CYS A 92 -4.44 -11.04 -8.83
N PRO A 93 -5.77 -11.05 -8.89
CA PRO A 93 -6.59 -10.07 -8.16
C PRO A 93 -6.48 -10.30 -6.66
N LEU A 94 -6.31 -9.21 -5.90
CA LEU A 94 -6.37 -9.29 -4.45
C LEU A 94 -7.82 -9.33 -3.96
N PRO A 95 -8.12 -10.09 -2.89
CA PRO A 95 -9.42 -10.04 -2.24
C PRO A 95 -9.73 -8.64 -1.71
N ALA A 96 -10.97 -8.17 -1.84
CA ALA A 96 -11.37 -6.84 -1.35
C ALA A 96 -11.11 -6.65 0.15
N ALA A 97 -11.19 -7.73 0.94
CA ALA A 97 -10.86 -7.72 2.37
C ALA A 97 -9.37 -7.41 2.66
N SER A 98 -8.48 -7.53 1.67
CA SER A 98 -7.06 -7.20 1.79
C SER A 98 -6.70 -5.80 1.28
N PHE A 99 -7.64 -5.03 0.74
CA PHE A 99 -7.37 -3.67 0.28
C PHE A 99 -6.98 -2.77 1.43
N HIS A 100 -5.80 -2.17 1.33
CA HIS A 100 -5.24 -1.33 2.38
C HIS A 100 -4.31 -0.25 1.82
N GLN A 101 -4.08 0.78 2.62
CA GLN A 101 -2.98 1.72 2.49
C GLN A 101 -1.90 1.38 3.52
N THR A 102 -0.69 1.15 3.08
CA THR A 102 0.45 1.02 3.99
C THR A 102 0.87 2.39 4.53
N ILE A 103 0.79 2.58 5.83
CA ILE A 103 1.24 3.80 6.53
C ILE A 103 2.73 3.70 6.83
N ALA A 104 3.17 2.56 7.39
CA ALA A 104 4.59 2.29 7.63
C ALA A 104 4.92 0.82 7.35
N ASN A 105 6.03 0.60 6.64
CA ASN A 105 6.55 -0.75 6.45
C ASN A 105 7.25 -1.21 7.74
N THR A 106 7.09 -2.49 8.06
CA THR A 106 7.84 -3.13 9.12
C THR A 106 8.66 -4.30 8.53
N LEU A 107 8.73 -5.43 9.21
CA LEU A 107 9.53 -6.57 8.78
C LEU A 107 8.67 -7.60 8.04
N SER A 108 9.19 -8.12 6.93
CA SER A 108 8.56 -9.16 6.13
C SER A 108 9.60 -10.13 5.53
N ALA A 109 9.13 -11.30 5.12
CA ALA A 109 9.93 -12.35 4.49
C ALA A 109 11.22 -12.65 5.27
N ASP A 110 12.37 -12.70 4.61
CA ASP A 110 13.67 -13.01 5.20
C ASP A 110 14.06 -12.10 6.37
N LYS A 111 13.69 -10.81 6.29
CA LYS A 111 13.96 -9.87 7.40
C LYS A 111 13.13 -10.23 8.63
N HIS A 112 11.85 -10.58 8.44
CA HIS A 112 10.99 -11.03 9.54
C HIS A 112 11.54 -12.34 10.13
N GLN A 113 11.91 -13.31 9.28
CA GLN A 113 12.51 -14.57 9.76
C GLN A 113 13.73 -14.30 10.64
N ARG A 114 14.72 -13.57 10.13
CA ARG A 114 16.00 -13.34 10.84
C ARG A 114 15.87 -12.46 12.08
N LEU A 115 15.05 -11.42 12.02
CA LEU A 115 15.03 -10.37 13.07
C LEU A 115 13.91 -10.58 14.10
N VAL A 116 12.94 -11.43 13.82
CA VAL A 116 11.83 -11.71 14.73
C VAL A 116 11.84 -13.19 15.14
N VAL A 117 11.73 -14.10 14.18
CA VAL A 117 11.57 -15.53 14.46
C VAL A 117 12.84 -16.13 15.04
N ASP A 118 13.99 -15.96 14.37
CA ASP A 118 15.27 -16.53 14.79
C ASP A 118 15.79 -15.92 16.10
N ARG A 119 15.28 -14.72 16.45
CA ARG A 119 15.57 -14.05 17.73
C ARG A 119 14.57 -14.39 18.85
N GLY A 120 13.58 -15.23 18.57
CA GLY A 120 12.55 -15.62 19.55
C GLY A 120 11.56 -14.51 19.93
N LEU A 121 11.47 -13.44 19.14
CA LEU A 121 10.63 -12.25 19.45
C LEU A 121 9.19 -12.37 18.95
N GLY A 122 8.78 -13.51 18.37
CA GLY A 122 7.50 -13.62 17.66
C GLY A 122 6.27 -13.22 18.51
N ALA A 123 6.25 -13.60 19.78
CA ALA A 123 5.14 -13.26 20.68
C ALA A 123 5.16 -11.79 21.13
N GLU A 124 6.34 -11.19 21.29
CA GLU A 124 6.52 -9.84 21.84
C GLU A 124 6.51 -8.75 20.76
N TYR A 125 6.91 -9.11 19.53
CA TYR A 125 7.07 -8.19 18.43
C TYR A 125 5.86 -7.28 18.19
N PRO A 126 4.61 -7.78 18.12
CA PRO A 126 3.46 -6.92 17.89
C PRO A 126 3.26 -5.88 19.00
N ALA A 127 3.47 -6.28 20.26
CA ALA A 127 3.35 -5.37 21.40
C ALA A 127 4.47 -4.31 21.41
N ILE A 128 5.72 -4.70 21.12
CA ILE A 128 6.83 -3.75 21.03
C ILE A 128 6.55 -2.67 19.97
N VAL A 129 6.07 -3.09 18.79
CA VAL A 129 5.76 -2.17 17.70
C VAL A 129 4.60 -1.24 18.05
N THR A 130 3.52 -1.76 18.61
CA THR A 130 2.30 -0.96 18.86
C THR A 130 2.39 -0.12 20.12
N ASN A 131 3.19 -0.48 21.11
CA ASN A 131 3.45 0.37 22.29
C ASN A 131 4.08 1.71 21.89
N THR A 132 4.80 1.77 20.76
CA THR A 132 5.32 3.05 20.26
C THR A 132 4.21 4.02 19.86
N PHE A 133 3.06 3.51 19.43
CA PHE A 133 1.93 4.36 19.00
C PHE A 133 1.38 5.23 20.14
N SER A 134 1.44 4.71 21.37
CA SER A 134 0.98 5.45 22.56
C SER A 134 1.88 6.63 22.93
N ASP A 135 3.14 6.60 22.48
CA ASP A 135 4.13 7.64 22.75
C ASP A 135 4.17 8.71 21.65
N ILE A 136 3.50 8.48 20.52
CA ILE A 136 3.39 9.47 19.45
C ILE A 136 2.40 10.56 19.90
N PRO A 137 2.79 11.84 19.92
CA PRO A 137 1.91 12.93 20.31
C PRO A 137 0.64 12.95 19.46
N ALA A 138 -0.53 12.98 20.11
CA ALA A 138 -1.79 13.10 19.41
C ALA A 138 -1.89 14.47 18.70
N LEU A 139 -2.28 14.46 17.45
CA LEU A 139 -2.57 15.69 16.72
C LEU A 139 -4.00 16.15 17.03
N ALA A 140 -4.16 17.45 17.25
CA ALA A 140 -5.47 18.09 17.44
C ALA A 140 -6.21 18.17 16.09
N ALA A 141 -6.54 17.02 15.51
CA ALA A 141 -7.23 16.95 14.23
C ALA A 141 -8.75 17.11 14.43
N ARG A 142 -9.34 18.07 13.76
CA ARG A 142 -10.79 18.32 13.78
C ARG A 142 -11.54 17.52 12.73
N GLU A 143 -10.89 17.18 11.61
CA GLU A 143 -11.50 16.51 10.49
C GLU A 143 -10.93 15.10 10.29
N ALA A 144 -11.74 14.18 9.76
CA ALA A 144 -11.29 12.86 9.36
C ALA A 144 -10.24 12.98 8.25
N LEU A 145 -9.16 12.19 8.36
CA LEU A 145 -8.14 12.16 7.34
C LEU A 145 -8.69 11.50 6.08
N THR A 146 -8.61 12.21 4.96
CA THR A 146 -9.18 11.74 3.69
C THR A 146 -8.18 11.94 2.56
N MET A 147 -8.02 10.91 1.73
CA MET A 147 -7.19 10.91 0.55
C MET A 147 -8.08 10.75 -0.69
N ARG A 148 -7.92 11.61 -1.69
CA ARG A 148 -8.63 11.51 -2.97
C ARG A 148 -7.89 10.55 -3.89
N MET A 149 -8.60 9.58 -4.44
CA MET A 149 -8.05 8.61 -5.38
C MET A 149 -7.96 9.22 -6.78
N VAL A 150 -6.82 9.13 -7.44
CA VAL A 150 -6.52 9.91 -8.65
C VAL A 150 -6.29 9.08 -9.91
N GLY A 151 -5.92 7.81 -9.80
CA GLY A 151 -5.73 6.96 -10.97
C GLY A 151 -4.91 5.70 -10.68
N LEU A 152 -4.90 4.80 -11.64
CA LEU A 152 -4.11 3.56 -11.63
C LEU A 152 -2.66 3.85 -12.00
N SER A 153 -1.74 3.14 -11.35
CA SER A 153 -0.34 3.05 -11.73
C SER A 153 0.21 1.63 -11.55
N LEU A 154 1.43 1.42 -12.00
CA LEU A 154 2.14 0.15 -12.02
C LEU A 154 3.36 0.23 -11.09
N PHE A 155 3.55 -0.77 -10.23
CA PHE A 155 4.56 -0.75 -9.15
C PHE A 155 5.49 -1.96 -9.25
N GLY A 156 6.31 -2.03 -10.26
CA GLY A 156 7.28 -3.10 -10.44
C GLY A 156 6.67 -4.50 -10.57
N THR A 157 5.87 -4.95 -9.61
CA THR A 157 5.22 -6.28 -9.58
C THR A 157 3.71 -6.22 -9.41
N ALA A 158 3.13 -5.02 -9.29
CA ALA A 158 1.73 -4.84 -8.93
C ALA A 158 1.06 -3.71 -9.70
N LEU A 159 -0.25 -3.75 -9.72
CA LEU A 159 -1.12 -2.68 -10.19
C LEU A 159 -1.93 -2.17 -8.99
N GLY A 160 -1.99 -0.86 -8.84
CA GLY A 160 -2.71 -0.22 -7.74
C GLY A 160 -3.28 1.14 -8.08
N LEU A 161 -4.24 1.56 -7.27
CA LEU A 161 -4.85 2.88 -7.35
C LEU A 161 -4.08 3.85 -6.47
N LEU A 162 -3.64 4.97 -7.04
CA LEU A 162 -2.97 6.05 -6.33
C LEU A 162 -3.96 7.03 -5.72
N GLY A 163 -3.57 7.60 -4.57
CA GLY A 163 -4.30 8.65 -3.91
C GLY A 163 -3.40 9.81 -3.50
N ILE A 164 -3.99 11.01 -3.40
CA ILE A 164 -3.33 12.22 -2.93
C ILE A 164 -4.11 12.86 -1.79
N PHE A 165 -3.41 13.54 -0.91
CA PHE A 165 -4.01 14.49 0.01
C PHE A 165 -4.17 15.82 -0.72
N ASP A 166 -5.37 16.41 -0.67
CA ASP A 166 -5.64 17.70 -1.31
C ASP A 166 -5.09 18.86 -0.46
N ARG A 167 -4.92 18.64 0.86
CA ARG A 167 -4.36 19.62 1.81
C ARG A 167 -3.09 19.09 2.44
N GLU A 168 -2.11 19.96 2.62
CA GLU A 168 -0.82 19.67 3.23
C GLU A 168 -0.96 19.11 4.65
N GLU A 169 -1.95 19.59 5.42
CA GLU A 169 -2.25 19.09 6.76
C GLU A 169 -2.46 17.57 6.78
N GLY A 170 -3.24 17.05 5.84
CA GLY A 170 -3.50 15.60 5.74
C GLY A 170 -2.23 14.79 5.48
N PHE A 171 -1.37 15.30 4.60
CA PHE A 171 -0.06 14.69 4.32
C PHE A 171 0.83 14.70 5.55
N HIS A 172 0.92 15.85 6.24
CA HIS A 172 1.73 16.00 7.44
C HIS A 172 1.26 15.13 8.60
N ARG A 173 -0.03 14.82 8.70
CA ARG A 173 -0.54 13.86 9.73
C ARG A 173 0.05 12.48 9.55
N VAL A 174 0.16 12.00 8.31
CA VAL A 174 0.81 10.71 8.02
C VAL A 174 2.32 10.80 8.27
N LEU A 175 2.98 11.89 7.85
CA LEU A 175 4.41 12.07 8.09
C LEU A 175 4.71 12.15 9.58
N HIS A 176 3.91 12.87 10.37
CA HIS A 176 4.05 12.95 11.82
C HIS A 176 4.07 11.55 12.46
N PHE A 177 3.11 10.68 12.10
CA PHE A 177 3.15 9.29 12.56
C PHE A 177 4.44 8.58 12.14
N ARG A 178 4.81 8.69 10.87
CA ARG A 178 5.97 7.98 10.30
C ARG A 178 7.28 8.45 10.93
N ASP A 179 7.44 9.75 11.16
CA ASP A 179 8.66 10.33 11.75
C ASP A 179 8.86 9.83 13.18
N HIS A 180 7.83 9.87 14.00
CA HIS A 180 7.89 9.35 15.36
C HIS A 180 8.09 7.84 15.39
N PHE A 181 7.35 7.11 14.56
CA PHE A 181 7.44 5.64 14.47
C PHE A 181 8.85 5.17 14.08
N TYR A 182 9.40 5.69 12.99
CA TYR A 182 10.75 5.28 12.55
C TYR A 182 11.88 5.91 13.39
N GLY A 183 11.62 7.00 14.11
CA GLY A 183 12.54 7.63 15.03
C GLY A 183 12.60 6.93 16.40
N ASP A 184 11.68 6.03 16.70
CA ASP A 184 11.63 5.33 17.99
C ASP A 184 12.77 4.30 18.11
N GLY A 185 13.52 4.37 19.22
CA GLY A 185 14.65 3.47 19.45
C GLY A 185 14.27 1.99 19.55
N ARG A 186 13.05 1.66 20.02
CA ARG A 186 12.54 0.27 20.10
C ARG A 186 12.30 -0.29 18.70
N VAL A 187 11.72 0.51 17.81
CA VAL A 187 11.48 0.16 16.41
C VAL A 187 12.81 -0.03 15.69
N ALA A 188 13.77 0.88 15.90
CA ALA A 188 15.12 0.77 15.34
C ALA A 188 15.87 -0.48 15.84
N ALA A 189 15.74 -0.83 17.13
CA ALA A 189 16.34 -2.03 17.72
C ALA A 189 15.79 -3.34 17.13
N LEU A 190 14.57 -3.33 16.61
CA LEU A 190 13.99 -4.44 15.84
C LEU A 190 14.54 -4.53 14.41
N GLY A 191 15.32 -3.55 13.94
CA GLY A 191 15.81 -3.48 12.56
C GLY A 191 14.78 -2.88 11.58
N ILE A 192 13.73 -2.25 12.09
CA ILE A 192 12.74 -1.55 11.28
C ILE A 192 13.31 -0.17 10.93
N GLN A 193 13.31 0.16 9.65
CA GLN A 193 13.83 1.43 9.14
C GLN A 193 12.93 1.96 8.02
N ARG A 194 12.89 3.27 7.88
CA ARG A 194 12.29 3.91 6.72
C ARG A 194 13.13 3.60 5.48
N THR A 195 12.53 2.97 4.48
CA THR A 195 13.22 2.56 3.24
C THR A 195 12.72 3.30 2.00
N ARG A 196 11.63 4.05 2.13
CA ARG A 196 11.01 4.81 1.04
C ARG A 196 10.11 5.91 1.57
N PRO A 197 9.88 6.99 0.80
CA PRO A 197 8.90 8.00 1.15
C PRO A 197 7.49 7.42 1.18
N PHE A 198 6.57 8.15 1.79
CA PHE A 198 5.15 7.80 1.76
C PHE A 198 4.61 7.83 0.33
N ILE A 199 3.84 6.81 -0.03
CA ILE A 199 3.12 6.68 -1.30
C ILE A 199 1.68 6.33 -0.97
N GLY A 200 0.74 7.21 -1.31
CA GLY A 200 -0.68 6.93 -1.21
C GLY A 200 -1.09 5.94 -2.31
N HIS A 201 -1.32 4.66 -1.96
CA HIS A 201 -1.77 3.68 -2.95
C HIS A 201 -2.51 2.50 -2.30
N ILE A 202 -3.41 1.90 -3.05
CA ILE A 202 -4.08 0.65 -2.72
C ILE A 202 -3.76 -0.34 -3.83
N THR A 203 -3.10 -1.46 -3.49
CA THR A 203 -2.80 -2.53 -4.45
C THR A 203 -4.07 -3.31 -4.81
N LEU A 204 -4.33 -3.50 -6.10
CA LEU A 204 -5.48 -4.24 -6.62
C LEU A 204 -5.13 -5.63 -7.13
N ALA A 205 -3.96 -5.77 -7.75
CA ALA A 205 -3.52 -7.04 -8.34
C ALA A 205 -2.00 -7.13 -8.39
N TYR A 206 -1.48 -8.34 -8.38
CA TYR A 206 -0.08 -8.66 -8.63
C TYR A 206 0.10 -9.29 -10.01
N ILE A 207 1.26 -9.06 -10.63
CA ILE A 207 1.63 -9.62 -11.93
C ILE A 207 2.30 -10.98 -11.69
N GLU A 208 1.81 -12.03 -12.34
CA GLU A 208 2.33 -13.39 -12.13
C GLU A 208 3.34 -13.81 -13.20
N ARG A 209 3.27 -13.25 -14.39
CA ARG A 209 4.17 -13.62 -15.50
C ARG A 209 4.65 -12.41 -16.28
N GLU A 210 5.75 -12.60 -17.00
CA GLU A 210 6.24 -11.56 -17.90
C GLU A 210 5.24 -11.24 -19.01
N LEU A 211 5.20 -9.96 -19.36
CA LEU A 211 4.42 -9.45 -20.47
C LEU A 211 5.33 -9.31 -21.68
N ASP A 212 4.91 -9.84 -22.83
CA ASP A 212 5.50 -9.46 -24.10
C ASP A 212 5.18 -7.99 -24.46
N ASP A 213 5.81 -7.48 -25.50
CA ASP A 213 5.69 -6.06 -25.87
C ASP A 213 4.25 -5.69 -26.26
N ALA A 214 3.51 -6.58 -26.91
CA ALA A 214 2.13 -6.34 -27.31
C ALA A 214 1.19 -6.28 -26.09
N ALA A 215 1.30 -7.23 -25.16
CA ALA A 215 0.55 -7.24 -23.93
C ALA A 215 0.88 -6.03 -23.03
N ARG A 216 2.15 -5.62 -23.02
CA ARG A 216 2.61 -4.44 -22.28
C ARG A 216 2.03 -3.15 -22.87
N ALA A 217 2.05 -2.99 -24.19
CA ALA A 217 1.44 -1.84 -24.87
C ALA A 217 -0.06 -1.79 -24.62
N HIS A 218 -0.77 -2.92 -24.74
CA HIS A 218 -2.20 -3.02 -24.44
C HIS A 218 -2.51 -2.62 -22.97
N LEU A 219 -1.69 -3.08 -22.02
CA LEU A 219 -1.84 -2.71 -20.61
C LEU A 219 -1.69 -1.20 -20.40
N VAL A 220 -0.71 -0.56 -21.05
CA VAL A 220 -0.50 0.90 -20.98
C VAL A 220 -1.75 1.63 -21.49
N ASP A 221 -2.25 1.28 -22.67
CA ASP A 221 -3.43 1.90 -23.25
C ASP A 221 -4.68 1.70 -22.37
N LEU A 222 -4.83 0.52 -21.80
CA LEU A 222 -5.91 0.19 -20.89
C LEU A 222 -5.87 1.03 -19.62
N VAL A 223 -4.70 1.13 -18.97
CA VAL A 223 -4.53 1.95 -17.75
C VAL A 223 -4.78 3.42 -18.04
N ILE A 224 -4.29 3.95 -19.17
CA ILE A 224 -4.56 5.33 -19.59
C ILE A 224 -6.06 5.57 -19.83
N SER A 225 -6.74 4.63 -20.49
CA SER A 225 -8.19 4.72 -20.70
C SER A 225 -8.96 4.75 -19.37
N ILE A 226 -8.63 3.84 -18.46
CA ILE A 226 -9.24 3.78 -17.13
C ILE A 226 -8.95 5.06 -16.33
N ASN A 227 -7.75 5.62 -16.41
CA ASN A 227 -7.41 6.85 -15.70
C ASN A 227 -8.26 8.04 -16.17
N ARG A 228 -8.62 8.10 -17.45
CA ARG A 228 -9.56 9.11 -17.97
C ARG A 228 -10.98 8.93 -17.39
N GLU A 229 -11.43 7.69 -17.25
CA GLU A 229 -12.73 7.36 -16.64
C GLU A 229 -12.74 7.69 -15.14
N LEU A 230 -11.64 7.38 -14.41
CA LEU A 230 -11.48 7.66 -12.99
C LEU A 230 -11.37 9.16 -12.66
N ALA A 231 -10.80 9.96 -13.56
CA ALA A 231 -10.72 11.41 -13.38
C ALA A 231 -12.10 12.10 -13.26
N LEU A 232 -13.15 11.43 -13.72
CA LEU A 232 -14.54 11.90 -13.61
C LEU A 232 -15.22 11.42 -12.32
N GLN A 233 -14.57 10.56 -11.55
CA GLN A 233 -15.10 9.99 -10.31
C GLN A 233 -14.50 10.71 -9.10
N ASN A 234 -15.32 11.00 -8.11
CA ASN A 234 -14.88 11.63 -6.87
C ASN A 234 -14.72 10.57 -5.76
N LEU A 235 -13.73 9.70 -5.91
CA LEU A 235 -13.47 8.61 -4.97
C LEU A 235 -12.57 9.09 -3.83
N HIS A 236 -13.03 8.87 -2.60
CA HIS A 236 -12.30 9.22 -1.40
C HIS A 236 -12.02 8.01 -0.51
N PHE A 237 -10.85 8.00 0.08
CA PHE A 237 -10.44 7.03 1.09
C PHE A 237 -10.31 7.73 2.45
N HIS A 238 -11.15 7.35 3.41
CA HIS A 238 -11.07 7.78 4.80
C HIS A 238 -10.09 6.90 5.55
N LEU A 239 -9.10 7.52 6.19
CA LEU A 239 -8.04 6.85 6.95
C LEU A 239 -8.25 7.11 8.46
N PRO A 240 -9.05 6.29 9.16
CA PRO A 240 -9.37 6.56 10.58
C PRO A 240 -8.20 6.32 11.51
N ALA A 241 -7.38 5.31 11.23
CA ALA A 241 -6.28 4.91 12.09
C ALA A 241 -5.19 4.15 11.34
N ALA A 242 -3.98 4.21 11.88
CA ALA A 242 -2.88 3.32 11.56
C ALA A 242 -2.89 2.14 12.55
N GLU A 243 -2.96 0.92 12.06
CA GLU A 243 -2.98 -0.30 12.86
C GLU A 243 -1.93 -1.31 12.40
N LEU A 244 -1.31 -2.03 13.33
CA LEU A 244 -0.43 -3.15 13.00
C LEU A 244 -1.26 -4.35 12.58
N ARG A 245 -0.91 -4.96 11.46
CA ARG A 245 -1.47 -6.23 11.01
C ARG A 245 -0.37 -7.23 10.69
N SER A 246 -0.62 -8.51 10.99
CA SER A 246 0.19 -9.61 10.51
C SER A 246 -0.38 -10.19 9.23
N TYR A 247 0.47 -10.85 8.46
CA TYR A 247 0.07 -11.63 7.29
C TYR A 247 1.00 -12.81 7.07
N ARG A 248 0.43 -13.91 6.60
CA ARG A 248 1.18 -15.08 6.13
C ARG A 248 1.42 -15.02 4.62
N HIS A 249 0.59 -14.25 3.93
CA HIS A 249 0.64 -13.93 2.52
C HIS A 249 -0.14 -12.64 2.26
N LEU A 250 0.07 -12.00 1.11
CA LEU A 250 -0.48 -10.65 0.85
C LEU A 250 -1.99 -10.62 0.49
N ALA A 251 -2.68 -11.75 0.53
CA ALA A 251 -4.13 -11.80 0.33
C ALA A 251 -4.94 -11.69 1.64
N GLU A 252 -4.29 -11.68 2.81
CA GLU A 252 -4.98 -11.66 4.10
C GLU A 252 -4.17 -10.89 5.15
N PHE A 253 -4.84 -10.00 5.88
CA PHE A 253 -4.25 -9.15 6.91
C PHE A 253 -5.00 -9.37 8.24
N THR A 254 -4.35 -10.04 9.19
CA THR A 254 -4.93 -10.37 10.50
C THR A 254 -4.71 -9.22 11.48
N PRO A 255 -5.77 -8.69 12.11
CA PRO A 255 -5.66 -7.63 13.12
C PRO A 255 -5.15 -8.16 14.46
N PHE A 256 -4.73 -7.22 15.32
CA PHE A 256 -4.46 -7.42 16.75
C PHE A 256 -5.44 -6.56 17.57
N PRO A 257 -6.67 -7.02 17.82
CA PRO A 257 -7.73 -6.17 18.39
C PRO A 257 -7.42 -5.59 19.77
N SER A 258 -6.55 -6.25 20.55
CA SER A 258 -6.15 -5.83 21.90
C SER A 258 -4.97 -4.87 21.93
N LEU A 259 -4.34 -4.60 20.78
CA LEU A 259 -3.16 -3.74 20.72
C LEU A 259 -3.53 -2.31 20.31
N PRO A 260 -2.74 -1.31 20.75
CA PRO A 260 -2.94 0.08 20.39
C PRO A 260 -3.02 0.33 18.88
N GLN A 261 -3.89 1.26 18.50
CA GLN A 261 -3.95 1.85 17.17
C GLN A 261 -3.68 3.35 17.29
N PHE A 262 -3.08 3.94 16.27
CA PHE A 262 -2.86 5.39 16.22
C PHE A 262 -3.95 6.05 15.36
N ARG A 263 -4.68 7.01 15.93
CA ARG A 263 -5.68 7.78 15.18
C ARG A 263 -4.98 8.76 14.23
N LEU A 264 -5.25 8.58 12.95
CA LEU A 264 -4.71 9.46 11.90
C LEU A 264 -5.52 10.74 11.74
#